data_de99f4c107856f2d40e7ccf09c135a25
#
_entry.id   de99f4c107856f2d40e7ccf09c135a25
#
_cell.length_a   1.000
_cell.length_b   1.000
_cell.length_c   1.000
_cell.angle_alpha   90.00
_cell.angle_beta   90.00
_cell.angle_gamma   90.00
#
_symmetry.space_group_name_H-M   'P 1'
#
loop_
_entity.id
_entity.type
_entity.pdbx_description
1 polymer ?
#
loop_
_entity_poly.entity_id
_entity_poly.type
_entity_poly.pdbx_seq_one_letter_code
_entity_poly.pdbx_strand_id
1 'polypeptide(L)'
;MRNLTKKILLPALYLTCSGPLLAQYTFFTPKEAFAIEVSLPNSAEKRLPMYRNAITSLHVQGDRVLGGTTAKDGLSPYLFVASISERKVLSTKDLSETITGQKGIATGFCKGADNQLYAGTLAQVNKNQQPGHLIQVGIGNGGKIEVKDLGAPVAGEGIFALLSNREGTELYGISYPGGRFFTYNIATKKVQVYDEVAPKEKELKDAHDFAIGPEVYLCKALVQDNAGLVYGSTAGNRIFAFDPVKKSIQFLETPLPSVWGREVLGQVEAWAKAPDGRLYGGNAGDGQLFVLDPKTKKIKNLGKPMMMARLQALAFGRDGKLYGLAGGAPGYSHLFYYDENGAGFVDLGNPEFKMVAPGIEQGILWRGFQLSTLAASADGKYMVMGEDEALSQLMIFPVE
;
A
#
# COMPACT_ATOMS: atom_id res chain seq x y z
N MET A 1 7.94 -83.93 -21.54
CA MET A 1 8.49 -82.63 -21.81
C MET A 1 7.97 -81.62 -20.81
N ARG A 2 8.78 -81.21 -19.85
CA ARG A 2 8.42 -80.37 -18.74
C ARG A 2 8.71 -78.90 -19.10
N ASN A 3 7.66 -78.01 -19.14
CA ASN A 3 7.84 -76.61 -19.30
C ASN A 3 8.04 -75.97 -17.94
N LEU A 4 9.21 -75.44 -17.68
CA LEU A 4 9.52 -74.56 -16.55
C LEU A 4 9.11 -73.12 -16.86
N THR A 5 8.07 -72.64 -16.26
CA THR A 5 7.74 -71.21 -16.22
C THR A 5 8.52 -70.55 -15.09
N LYS A 6 9.50 -69.71 -15.46
CA LYS A 6 10.20 -68.81 -14.51
C LYS A 6 9.27 -67.66 -14.10
N LYS A 7 8.87 -67.63 -12.85
CA LYS A 7 8.24 -66.48 -12.22
C LYS A 7 9.33 -65.46 -11.88
N ILE A 8 9.30 -64.33 -12.55
CA ILE A 8 10.14 -63.14 -12.20
C ILE A 8 9.36 -62.41 -11.09
N LEU A 9 9.85 -62.44 -9.84
CA LEU A 9 9.42 -61.57 -8.76
C LEU A 9 10.11 -60.21 -8.99
N LEU A 10 9.34 -59.18 -9.34
CA LEU A 10 9.75 -57.77 -9.20
C LEU A 10 9.57 -57.37 -7.72
N PRO A 11 10.58 -56.85 -7.05
CA PRO A 11 10.37 -56.21 -5.75
C PRO A 11 9.66 -54.87 -5.96
N ALA A 12 8.45 -54.73 -5.44
CA ALA A 12 7.77 -53.46 -5.35
C ALA A 12 8.51 -52.60 -4.32
N LEU A 13 9.27 -51.62 -4.82
CA LEU A 13 9.88 -50.59 -3.99
C LEU A 13 8.76 -49.62 -3.58
N TYR A 14 8.16 -49.86 -2.41
CA TYR A 14 7.29 -48.86 -1.77
C TYR A 14 8.17 -47.71 -1.24
N LEU A 15 8.30 -46.64 -2.02
CA LEU A 15 8.75 -45.37 -1.49
C LEU A 15 7.62 -44.82 -0.60
N THR A 16 7.69 -45.07 0.69
CA THR A 16 6.92 -44.36 1.68
C THR A 16 7.50 -42.95 1.86
N CYS A 17 7.18 -42.02 0.93
CA CYS A 17 7.29 -40.60 1.21
C CYS A 17 6.08 -40.16 2.02
N SER A 18 5.95 -40.62 3.25
CA SER A 18 5.06 -40.04 4.25
C SER A 18 5.86 -39.13 5.16
N GLY A 19 6.45 -38.08 4.60
CA GLY A 19 6.72 -36.88 5.38
C GLY A 19 5.39 -36.13 5.48
N PRO A 20 4.97 -35.68 6.67
CA PRO A 20 3.84 -34.76 6.72
C PRO A 20 4.22 -33.54 5.89
N LEU A 21 3.45 -33.25 4.84
CA LEU A 21 3.37 -31.93 4.23
C LEU A 21 2.76 -30.99 5.27
N LEU A 22 3.50 -30.68 6.30
CA LEU A 22 3.26 -29.50 7.10
C LEU A 22 3.49 -28.36 6.13
N ALA A 23 2.45 -27.67 5.72
CA ALA A 23 2.57 -26.35 5.14
C ALA A 23 3.42 -25.55 6.13
N GLN A 24 4.68 -25.40 5.82
CA GLN A 24 5.63 -24.78 6.72
C GLN A 24 5.39 -23.30 6.60
N TYR A 25 4.57 -22.75 7.53
CA TYR A 25 4.41 -21.31 7.66
C TYR A 25 5.78 -20.74 7.94
N THR A 26 6.31 -19.96 7.00
CA THR A 26 7.55 -19.25 7.19
C THR A 26 7.24 -17.93 7.90
N PHE A 27 7.94 -17.67 8.99
CA PHE A 27 7.83 -16.41 9.73
C PHE A 27 9.11 -15.61 9.58
N PHE A 28 8.92 -14.32 9.35
CA PHE A 28 10.00 -13.34 9.32
C PHE A 28 10.15 -12.69 10.70
N THR A 29 11.21 -13.06 11.40
CA THR A 29 11.53 -12.58 12.75
C THR A 29 12.95 -12.01 12.79
N PRO A 30 13.21 -10.86 12.12
CA PRO A 30 14.56 -10.31 12.06
C PRO A 30 15.00 -9.82 13.44
N LYS A 31 16.33 -9.81 13.65
CA LYS A 31 16.93 -9.24 14.84
C LYS A 31 16.53 -7.77 14.99
N GLU A 32 16.27 -7.34 16.22
CA GLU A 32 15.87 -5.96 16.58
C GLU A 32 14.52 -5.49 16.01
N ALA A 33 13.76 -6.37 15.37
CA ALA A 33 12.39 -6.06 14.97
C ALA A 33 11.46 -5.99 16.18
N PHE A 34 10.45 -5.12 16.09
CA PHE A 34 9.46 -4.96 17.14
C PHE A 34 8.12 -4.47 16.57
N ALA A 35 7.05 -4.68 17.34
CA ALA A 35 5.73 -4.16 17.05
C ALA A 35 5.29 -3.16 18.14
N ILE A 36 4.55 -2.15 17.74
CA ILE A 36 3.93 -1.15 18.61
C ILE A 36 2.42 -1.26 18.46
N GLU A 37 1.69 -1.46 19.55
CA GLU A 37 0.24 -1.35 19.58
C GLU A 37 -0.17 0.10 19.39
N VAL A 38 -0.94 0.39 18.33
CA VAL A 38 -1.52 1.71 18.12
C VAL A 38 -2.87 1.77 18.82
N SER A 39 -2.83 1.99 20.13
CA SER A 39 -4.05 2.16 20.95
C SER A 39 -4.66 3.52 20.68
N LEU A 40 -5.81 3.53 20.02
CA LEU A 40 -6.58 4.75 19.78
C LEU A 40 -7.63 4.96 20.89
N PRO A 41 -7.93 6.20 21.28
CA PRO A 41 -8.85 6.50 22.39
C PRO A 41 -10.20 5.81 22.30
N ASN A 42 -10.76 5.68 21.09
CA ASN A 42 -12.06 5.01 20.88
C ASN A 42 -11.99 3.50 20.84
N SER A 43 -10.83 2.91 20.58
CA SER A 43 -10.69 1.46 20.45
C SER A 43 -10.81 0.75 21.79
N ALA A 44 -10.37 1.39 22.89
CA ALA A 44 -10.44 0.84 24.24
C ALA A 44 -11.88 0.70 24.75
N GLU A 45 -12.76 1.66 24.45
CA GLU A 45 -14.14 1.67 24.93
C GLU A 45 -15.07 0.78 24.10
N LYS A 46 -14.72 0.54 22.83
CA LYS A 46 -15.55 -0.17 21.86
C LYS A 46 -14.87 -1.41 21.29
N ARG A 47 -14.16 -2.16 22.11
CA ARG A 47 -13.49 -3.43 21.76
C ARG A 47 -14.49 -4.51 21.31
N LEU A 48 -15.25 -4.20 20.29
CA LEU A 48 -16.00 -5.22 19.59
C LEU A 48 -15.04 -5.96 18.65
N PRO A 49 -15.17 -7.30 18.54
CA PRO A 49 -14.25 -8.13 17.73
C PRO A 49 -14.18 -7.77 16.25
N MET A 50 -14.95 -6.80 15.78
CA MET A 50 -15.05 -6.36 14.38
C MET A 50 -14.64 -4.89 14.17
N TYR A 51 -14.05 -4.26 15.17
CA TYR A 51 -13.63 -2.86 15.06
C TYR A 51 -12.28 -2.79 14.32
N ARG A 52 -12.28 -2.17 13.15
CA ARG A 52 -11.09 -2.00 12.32
C ARG A 52 -10.65 -0.55 12.30
N ASN A 53 -9.43 -0.34 12.72
CA ASN A 53 -8.66 0.89 12.47
C ASN A 53 -7.49 0.53 11.58
N ALA A 54 -7.73 0.14 10.35
CA ALA A 54 -6.67 -0.17 9.42
C ALA A 54 -5.69 0.99 9.30
N ILE A 55 -4.39 0.72 9.41
CA ILE A 55 -3.35 1.69 9.10
C ILE A 55 -3.19 1.73 7.60
N THR A 56 -3.70 2.79 6.96
CA THR A 56 -3.73 2.92 5.49
C THR A 56 -2.68 3.86 4.94
N SER A 57 -2.03 4.63 5.80
CA SER A 57 -1.02 5.61 5.41
C SER A 57 0.12 5.62 6.40
N LEU A 58 1.35 5.64 5.90
CA LEU A 58 2.57 5.75 6.70
C LEU A 58 3.54 6.75 6.07
N HIS A 59 4.23 7.51 6.92
CA HIS A 59 5.36 8.34 6.53
C HIS A 59 6.42 8.31 7.63
N VAL A 60 7.67 8.05 7.23
CA VAL A 60 8.80 7.96 8.16
C VAL A 60 9.70 9.17 7.97
N GLN A 61 9.86 9.97 9.03
CA GLN A 61 10.73 11.14 9.03
C GLN A 61 11.68 11.10 10.25
N GLY A 62 12.92 10.73 10.03
CA GLY A 62 13.89 10.51 11.09
C GLY A 62 13.42 9.42 12.07
N ASP A 63 13.28 9.76 13.34
CA ASP A 63 12.78 8.88 14.39
C ASP A 63 11.25 8.79 14.45
N ARG A 64 10.54 9.59 13.68
CA ARG A 64 9.06 9.70 13.76
C ARG A 64 8.39 8.93 12.64
N VAL A 65 7.34 8.21 13.02
CA VAL A 65 6.40 7.57 12.09
C VAL A 65 5.05 8.24 12.24
N LEU A 66 4.61 8.95 11.21
CA LEU A 66 3.23 9.43 11.09
C LEU A 66 2.40 8.33 10.43
N GLY A 67 1.31 7.97 11.04
CA GLY A 67 0.33 7.05 10.48
C GLY A 67 -1.06 7.66 10.39
N GLY A 68 -1.84 7.20 9.42
CA GLY A 68 -3.24 7.51 9.24
C GLY A 68 -4.07 6.24 9.17
N THR A 69 -5.27 6.28 9.73
CA THR A 69 -6.14 5.11 9.84
C THR A 69 -7.45 5.27 9.08
N THR A 70 -8.14 4.15 8.90
CA THR A 70 -9.58 4.13 8.58
C THR A 70 -10.39 4.12 9.86
N ALA A 71 -11.71 4.24 9.72
CA ALA A 71 -12.67 4.06 10.79
C ALA A 71 -13.90 3.30 10.30
N LYS A 72 -14.58 2.60 11.20
CA LYS A 72 -15.89 2.03 10.98
C LYS A 72 -16.93 3.15 10.86
N ASP A 73 -18.04 2.88 10.17
CA ASP A 73 -19.16 3.83 10.03
C ASP A 73 -19.62 4.35 11.40
N GLY A 74 -19.78 5.68 11.48
CA GLY A 74 -20.13 6.40 12.69
C GLY A 74 -18.97 6.72 13.63
N LEU A 75 -17.74 6.31 13.29
CA LEU A 75 -16.51 6.63 14.02
C LEU A 75 -15.61 7.52 13.16
N SER A 76 -14.58 8.10 13.77
CA SER A 76 -13.62 8.95 13.08
C SER A 76 -12.28 8.25 12.87
N PRO A 77 -11.61 8.47 11.74
CA PRO A 77 -10.22 8.06 11.56
C PRO A 77 -9.29 8.92 12.44
N TYR A 78 -8.13 8.34 12.72
CA TYR A 78 -7.09 8.98 13.51
C TYR A 78 -5.81 9.18 12.72
N LEU A 79 -5.08 10.20 13.10
CA LEU A 79 -3.64 10.32 12.86
C LEU A 79 -2.90 9.95 14.15
N PHE A 80 -1.74 9.32 14.03
CA PHE A 80 -0.87 9.05 15.18
C PHE A 80 0.59 9.32 14.82
N VAL A 81 1.39 9.66 15.81
CA VAL A 81 2.84 9.75 15.69
C VAL A 81 3.46 8.76 16.65
N ALA A 82 4.30 7.86 16.14
CA ALA A 82 5.11 6.95 16.93
C ALA A 82 6.60 7.31 16.85
N SER A 83 7.37 6.94 17.87
CA SER A 83 8.84 7.04 17.89
C SER A 83 9.45 5.66 17.72
N ILE A 84 10.41 5.54 16.80
CA ILE A 84 11.15 4.31 16.58
C ILE A 84 12.08 4.02 17.77
N SER A 85 12.81 5.03 18.24
CA SER A 85 13.77 4.88 19.33
C SER A 85 13.09 4.67 20.69
N GLU A 86 12.01 5.41 20.97
CA GLU A 86 11.23 5.25 22.21
C GLU A 86 10.28 4.04 22.16
N ARG A 87 10.07 3.46 20.98
CA ARG A 87 9.23 2.29 20.72
C ARG A 87 7.80 2.44 21.26
N LYS A 88 7.20 3.60 21.06
CA LYS A 88 5.84 3.90 21.54
C LYS A 88 5.13 4.92 20.66
N VAL A 89 3.79 4.96 20.76
CA VAL A 89 2.99 6.06 20.24
C VAL A 89 3.17 7.29 21.15
N LEU A 90 3.47 8.42 20.55
CA LEU A 90 3.68 9.69 21.26
C LEU A 90 2.40 10.50 21.36
N SER A 91 1.62 10.50 20.30
CA SER A 91 0.38 11.28 20.20
C SER A 91 -0.59 10.67 19.21
N THR A 92 -1.84 10.96 19.42
CA THR A 92 -2.95 10.66 18.51
C THR A 92 -3.77 11.91 18.27
N LYS A 93 -4.40 12.01 17.09
CA LYS A 93 -5.31 13.12 16.74
C LYS A 93 -6.55 12.54 16.08
N ASP A 94 -7.70 12.76 16.69
CA ASP A 94 -8.99 12.45 16.08
C ASP A 94 -9.25 13.42 14.93
N LEU A 95 -9.50 12.89 13.74
CA LEU A 95 -9.74 13.75 12.57
C LEU A 95 -11.06 14.52 12.68
N SER A 96 -12.04 14.01 13.43
CA SER A 96 -13.33 14.69 13.62
C SER A 96 -13.23 16.03 14.35
N GLU A 97 -12.15 16.26 15.09
CA GLU A 97 -11.87 17.57 15.70
C GLU A 97 -11.58 18.66 14.65
N THR A 98 -11.29 18.27 13.42
CA THR A 98 -11.01 19.20 12.31
C THR A 98 -12.03 19.03 11.18
N ILE A 99 -12.36 17.79 10.80
CA ILE A 99 -13.27 17.48 9.69
C ILE A 99 -14.15 16.30 10.09
N THR A 100 -15.44 16.50 10.13
CA THR A 100 -16.41 15.44 10.45
C THR A 100 -16.73 14.58 9.22
N GLY A 101 -17.26 13.37 9.44
CA GLY A 101 -17.81 12.51 8.38
C GLY A 101 -16.76 11.85 7.49
N GLN A 102 -15.49 11.80 7.90
CA GLN A 102 -14.44 11.11 7.16
C GLN A 102 -14.38 9.63 7.54
N LYS A 103 -14.10 8.77 6.54
CA LYS A 103 -13.97 7.31 6.69
C LYS A 103 -12.51 6.89 6.91
N GLY A 104 -11.57 7.62 6.35
CA GLY A 104 -10.16 7.24 6.44
C GLY A 104 -9.22 8.20 5.73
N ILE A 105 -7.95 8.09 6.11
CA ILE A 105 -6.83 8.65 5.34
C ILE A 105 -6.53 7.66 4.22
N ALA A 106 -6.91 8.01 2.99
CA ALA A 106 -6.92 7.07 1.87
C ALA A 106 -5.63 7.03 1.08
N THR A 107 -4.83 8.11 1.14
CA THR A 107 -3.61 8.25 0.37
C THR A 107 -2.37 8.16 1.25
N GLY A 108 -1.21 7.83 0.66
CA GLY A 108 0.07 8.08 1.31
C GLY A 108 0.26 9.57 1.65
N PHE A 109 1.16 9.84 2.61
CA PHE A 109 1.54 11.21 2.93
C PHE A 109 2.57 11.73 1.92
N CYS A 110 2.30 12.91 1.36
CA CYS A 110 3.18 13.60 0.43
C CYS A 110 3.82 14.81 1.11
N LYS A 111 5.13 15.00 0.95
CA LYS A 111 5.84 16.14 1.55
C LYS A 111 5.81 17.34 0.62
N GLY A 112 5.40 18.50 1.15
CA GLY A 112 5.50 19.80 0.48
C GLY A 112 6.83 20.51 0.71
N ALA A 113 7.13 21.51 -0.12
CA ALA A 113 8.29 22.40 0.03
C ALA A 113 8.25 23.23 1.33
N ASP A 114 7.07 23.40 1.90
CA ASP A 114 6.81 24.04 3.18
C ASP A 114 7.11 23.14 4.40
N ASN A 115 7.69 21.97 4.16
CA ASN A 115 7.93 20.91 5.15
C ASN A 115 6.67 20.33 5.82
N GLN A 116 5.48 20.66 5.33
CA GLN A 116 4.24 20.03 5.77
C GLN A 116 3.99 18.75 4.98
N LEU A 117 3.18 17.88 5.55
CA LEU A 117 2.71 16.67 4.89
C LEU A 117 1.27 16.87 4.42
N TYR A 118 0.94 16.26 3.29
CA TYR A 118 -0.37 16.33 2.67
C TYR A 118 -0.93 14.93 2.48
N ALA A 119 -2.21 14.76 2.74
CA ALA A 119 -2.92 13.50 2.49
C ALA A 119 -4.36 13.76 2.05
N GLY A 120 -4.93 12.80 1.36
CA GLY A 120 -6.32 12.79 0.95
C GLY A 120 -7.15 11.88 1.83
N THR A 121 -8.41 12.25 2.06
CA THR A 121 -9.37 11.45 2.80
C THR A 121 -10.51 10.96 1.91
N LEU A 122 -11.18 9.90 2.37
CA LEU A 122 -12.47 9.46 1.86
C LEU A 122 -13.55 9.75 2.90
N ALA A 123 -14.73 10.14 2.43
CA ALA A 123 -15.88 10.36 3.28
C ALA A 123 -16.62 9.06 3.62
N GLN A 124 -17.34 9.09 4.72
CA GLN A 124 -18.32 8.04 5.02
C GLN A 124 -19.49 8.11 4.04
N VAL A 125 -19.99 6.96 3.65
CA VAL A 125 -21.22 6.87 2.87
C VAL A 125 -22.38 7.22 3.79
N ASN A 126 -22.82 8.46 3.73
CA ASN A 126 -23.96 8.95 4.49
C ASN A 126 -24.93 9.74 3.58
N LYS A 127 -26.13 10.01 4.10
CA LYS A 127 -27.18 10.74 3.36
C LYS A 127 -26.77 12.18 2.97
N ASN A 128 -25.75 12.74 3.61
CA ASN A 128 -25.34 14.13 3.41
C ASN A 128 -24.22 14.27 2.38
N GLN A 129 -23.73 13.17 1.79
CA GLN A 129 -22.71 13.13 0.73
C GLN A 129 -21.58 14.14 0.93
N GLN A 130 -20.98 14.15 2.12
CA GLN A 130 -19.81 15.00 2.35
C GLN A 130 -18.65 14.47 1.51
N PRO A 131 -17.86 15.33 0.85
CA PRO A 131 -16.68 14.89 0.11
C PRO A 131 -15.56 14.45 1.05
N GLY A 132 -14.59 13.75 0.53
CA GLY A 132 -13.27 13.64 1.17
C GLY A 132 -12.49 14.93 0.96
N HIS A 133 -11.54 15.20 1.85
CA HIS A 133 -10.80 16.46 1.88
C HIS A 133 -9.29 16.24 1.65
N LEU A 134 -8.64 17.25 1.15
CA LEU A 134 -7.20 17.40 1.22
C LEU A 134 -6.85 17.98 2.60
N ILE A 135 -5.97 17.33 3.33
CA ILE A 135 -5.49 17.79 4.62
C ILE A 135 -3.99 18.09 4.55
N GLN A 136 -3.60 19.12 5.31
CA GLN A 136 -2.20 19.44 5.60
C GLN A 136 -1.91 19.02 7.04
N VAL A 137 -0.80 18.30 7.25
CA VAL A 137 -0.44 17.75 8.55
C VAL A 137 0.96 18.24 8.93
N GLY A 138 1.06 18.87 10.09
CA GLY A 138 2.32 19.24 10.73
C GLY A 138 2.62 18.36 11.93
N ILE A 139 3.90 18.05 12.13
CA ILE A 139 4.39 17.38 13.33
C ILE A 139 5.25 18.35 14.13
N GLY A 140 4.69 18.81 15.25
CA GLY A 140 5.36 19.72 16.16
C GLY A 140 6.26 19.02 17.18
N ASN A 141 6.78 19.80 18.10
CA ASN A 141 7.62 19.31 19.19
C ASN A 141 6.89 18.23 20.01
N GLY A 142 7.61 17.21 20.46
CA GLY A 142 7.03 16.10 21.21
C GLY A 142 6.09 15.18 20.40
N GLY A 143 6.01 15.37 19.06
CA GLY A 143 5.10 14.60 18.23
C GLY A 143 3.68 15.16 18.14
N LYS A 144 3.42 16.38 18.61
CA LYS A 144 2.10 17.04 18.51
C LYS A 144 1.65 17.10 17.05
N ILE A 145 0.45 16.63 16.76
CA ILE A 145 -0.13 16.61 15.41
C ILE A 145 -1.02 17.85 15.22
N GLU A 146 -0.74 18.60 14.16
CA GLU A 146 -1.56 19.73 13.75
C GLU A 146 -2.16 19.41 12.37
N VAL A 147 -3.47 19.54 12.26
CA VAL A 147 -4.22 19.27 11.02
C VAL A 147 -4.91 20.53 10.56
N LYS A 148 -4.74 20.82 9.26
CA LYS A 148 -5.47 21.88 8.59
C LYS A 148 -6.28 21.29 7.44
N ASP A 149 -7.56 21.62 7.42
CA ASP A 149 -8.44 21.30 6.31
C ASP A 149 -8.21 22.26 5.15
N LEU A 150 -8.00 21.70 3.97
CA LEU A 150 -7.82 22.44 2.70
C LEU A 150 -9.03 22.29 1.78
N GLY A 151 -10.08 21.59 2.23
CA GLY A 151 -11.31 21.33 1.46
C GLY A 151 -11.17 20.24 0.43
N ALA A 152 -12.20 20.08 -0.41
CA ALA A 152 -12.27 19.10 -1.46
C ALA A 152 -11.76 19.68 -2.80
N PRO A 153 -10.64 19.15 -3.35
CA PRO A 153 -10.14 19.61 -4.65
C PRO A 153 -11.11 19.38 -5.80
N VAL A 154 -11.86 18.28 -5.76
CA VAL A 154 -12.93 17.96 -6.71
C VAL A 154 -14.26 18.00 -5.98
N ALA A 155 -15.16 18.85 -6.43
CA ALA A 155 -16.45 19.05 -5.77
C ALA A 155 -17.24 17.75 -5.62
N GLY A 156 -17.66 17.42 -4.39
CA GLY A 156 -18.46 16.24 -4.07
C GLY A 156 -17.67 14.91 -4.06
N GLU A 157 -16.38 14.92 -4.30
CA GLU A 157 -15.56 13.70 -4.39
C GLU A 157 -14.48 13.65 -3.32
N GLY A 158 -14.05 12.44 -2.95
CA GLY A 158 -12.90 12.20 -2.09
C GLY A 158 -11.60 12.13 -2.90
N ILE A 159 -10.50 11.79 -2.22
CA ILE A 159 -9.17 11.66 -2.83
C ILE A 159 -8.69 10.24 -2.64
N PHE A 160 -8.39 9.54 -3.74
CA PHE A 160 -8.04 8.12 -3.74
C PHE A 160 -6.54 7.86 -3.91
N ALA A 161 -5.86 8.70 -4.69
CA ALA A 161 -4.41 8.71 -4.83
C ALA A 161 -3.90 10.15 -4.72
N LEU A 162 -2.71 10.32 -4.16
CA LEU A 162 -2.04 11.61 -4.03
C LEU A 162 -0.52 11.44 -4.18
N LEU A 163 0.11 12.39 -4.84
CA LEU A 163 1.56 12.44 -5.04
C LEU A 163 2.01 13.89 -5.03
N SER A 164 3.12 14.21 -4.36
CA SER A 164 3.81 15.50 -4.51
C SER A 164 4.79 15.44 -5.68
N ASN A 165 4.92 16.53 -6.42
CA ASN A 165 6.03 16.67 -7.35
C ASN A 165 7.36 16.71 -6.58
N ARG A 166 8.47 16.52 -7.30
CA ARG A 166 9.81 16.47 -6.73
C ARG A 166 10.18 17.72 -5.92
N GLU A 167 9.72 18.88 -6.38
CA GLU A 167 9.97 20.18 -5.76
C GLU A 167 9.07 20.46 -4.56
N GLY A 168 8.03 19.64 -4.32
CA GLY A 168 7.06 19.83 -3.25
C GLY A 168 6.15 21.05 -3.43
N THR A 169 5.97 21.51 -4.66
CA THR A 169 5.20 22.74 -4.98
C THR A 169 3.80 22.44 -5.51
N GLU A 170 3.61 21.23 -6.04
CA GLU A 170 2.35 20.79 -6.65
C GLU A 170 2.01 19.36 -6.22
N LEU A 171 0.74 19.13 -5.96
CA LEU A 171 0.19 17.80 -5.71
C LEU A 171 -0.59 17.33 -6.93
N TYR A 172 -0.46 16.05 -7.25
CA TYR A 172 -1.24 15.32 -8.24
C TYR A 172 -2.15 14.34 -7.55
N GLY A 173 -3.41 14.26 -7.94
CA GLY A 173 -4.33 13.36 -7.28
C GLY A 173 -5.36 12.73 -8.23
N ILE A 174 -5.98 11.67 -7.72
CA ILE A 174 -7.13 10.99 -8.32
C ILE A 174 -8.31 11.14 -7.38
N SER A 175 -9.43 11.59 -7.89
CA SER A 175 -10.66 11.71 -7.11
C SER A 175 -11.41 10.38 -6.98
N TYR A 176 -12.32 10.29 -6.00
CA TYR A 176 -13.15 9.12 -5.75
C TYR A 176 -14.62 9.55 -5.53
N PRO A 177 -15.61 8.92 -6.16
CA PRO A 177 -15.51 7.75 -7.04
C PRO A 177 -15.31 8.09 -8.53
N GLY A 178 -15.24 9.36 -8.94
CA GLY A 178 -15.25 9.78 -10.34
C GLY A 178 -13.95 9.49 -11.10
N GLY A 179 -12.82 9.27 -10.42
CA GLY A 179 -11.54 8.94 -11.06
C GLY A 179 -10.95 10.08 -11.88
N ARG A 180 -11.25 11.33 -11.52
CA ARG A 180 -10.69 12.51 -12.19
C ARG A 180 -9.28 12.76 -11.75
N PHE A 181 -8.40 13.03 -12.69
CA PHE A 181 -7.07 13.52 -12.38
C PHE A 181 -7.14 15.01 -12.04
N PHE A 182 -6.47 15.43 -10.98
CA PHE A 182 -6.38 16.84 -10.62
C PHE A 182 -4.96 17.23 -10.20
N THR A 183 -4.66 18.53 -10.32
CA THR A 183 -3.47 19.12 -9.72
C THR A 183 -3.88 20.15 -8.68
N TYR A 184 -3.05 20.31 -7.63
CA TYR A 184 -3.21 21.30 -6.58
C TYR A 184 -1.88 22.02 -6.35
N ASN A 185 -1.85 23.31 -6.61
CA ASN A 185 -0.68 24.15 -6.34
C ASN A 185 -0.67 24.54 -4.86
N ILE A 186 0.38 24.15 -4.12
CA ILE A 186 0.45 24.32 -2.66
C ILE A 186 0.48 25.82 -2.28
N ALA A 187 1.21 26.67 -2.99
CA ALA A 187 1.33 28.08 -2.65
C ALA A 187 0.08 28.89 -2.97
N THR A 188 -0.51 28.67 -4.15
CA THR A 188 -1.68 29.45 -4.62
C THR A 188 -3.00 28.81 -4.28
N LYS A 189 -3.00 27.56 -3.82
CA LYS A 189 -4.19 26.70 -3.55
C LYS A 189 -5.11 26.52 -4.76
N LYS A 190 -4.58 26.77 -5.96
CA LYS A 190 -5.33 26.56 -7.20
C LYS A 190 -5.43 25.08 -7.51
N VAL A 191 -6.64 24.65 -7.83
CA VAL A 191 -6.96 23.32 -8.34
C VAL A 191 -7.17 23.42 -9.85
N GLN A 192 -6.65 22.43 -10.57
CA GLN A 192 -7.02 22.19 -11.96
C GLN A 192 -7.46 20.74 -12.09
N VAL A 193 -8.66 20.50 -12.60
CA VAL A 193 -9.21 19.17 -12.82
C VAL A 193 -9.07 18.86 -14.31
N TYR A 194 -8.66 17.62 -14.58
CA TYR A 194 -8.51 17.08 -15.94
C TYR A 194 -9.55 16.00 -16.19
N ASP A 195 -9.52 15.43 -17.38
CA ASP A 195 -10.41 14.34 -17.75
C ASP A 195 -10.28 13.12 -16.83
N GLU A 196 -11.33 12.31 -16.85
CA GLU A 196 -11.34 11.04 -16.13
C GLU A 196 -10.28 10.11 -16.69
N VAL A 197 -9.47 9.56 -15.80
CA VAL A 197 -8.55 8.46 -16.11
C VAL A 197 -9.17 7.09 -15.83
N ALA A 198 -10.39 7.09 -15.29
CA ALA A 198 -11.18 5.89 -15.09
C ALA A 198 -11.61 5.28 -16.44
N PRO A 199 -11.88 3.98 -16.49
CA PRO A 199 -12.48 3.37 -17.67
C PRO A 199 -13.84 4.02 -17.99
N LYS A 200 -14.10 4.24 -19.27
CA LYS A 200 -15.36 4.86 -19.74
C LYS A 200 -16.56 3.91 -19.69
N GLU A 201 -16.32 2.63 -19.47
CA GLU A 201 -17.38 1.63 -19.37
C GLU A 201 -18.12 1.82 -18.05
N LYS A 202 -19.44 1.96 -18.14
CA LYS A 202 -20.31 2.22 -16.99
C LYS A 202 -20.37 1.08 -15.99
N GLU A 203 -20.05 -0.13 -16.41
CA GLU A 203 -19.99 -1.32 -15.56
C GLU A 203 -18.82 -2.20 -15.99
N LEU A 204 -17.76 -2.20 -15.18
CA LEU A 204 -16.72 -3.20 -15.31
C LEU A 204 -17.15 -4.46 -14.57
N LYS A 205 -16.93 -5.59 -15.19
CA LYS A 205 -17.25 -6.89 -14.64
C LYS A 205 -16.00 -7.77 -14.62
N ASP A 206 -15.89 -8.61 -13.62
CA ASP A 206 -14.85 -9.62 -13.56
C ASP A 206 -15.14 -10.80 -14.50
N ALA A 207 -14.27 -11.82 -14.50
CA ALA A 207 -14.42 -13.03 -15.32
C ALA A 207 -15.67 -13.88 -14.96
N HIS A 208 -16.35 -13.57 -13.86
CA HIS A 208 -17.56 -14.23 -13.40
C HIS A 208 -18.80 -13.34 -13.52
N ASP A 209 -18.71 -12.24 -14.29
CA ASP A 209 -19.78 -11.27 -14.54
C ASP A 209 -20.24 -10.48 -13.29
N PHE A 210 -19.42 -10.44 -12.22
CA PHE A 210 -19.67 -9.60 -11.06
C PHE A 210 -19.22 -8.16 -11.31
N ALA A 211 -20.05 -7.19 -10.92
CA ALA A 211 -19.72 -5.78 -11.00
C ALA A 211 -18.51 -5.44 -10.12
N ILE A 212 -17.60 -4.65 -10.67
CA ILE A 212 -16.38 -4.20 -9.99
C ILE A 212 -16.57 -2.76 -9.53
N GLY A 213 -16.40 -2.50 -8.23
CA GLY A 213 -16.53 -1.17 -7.65
C GLY A 213 -15.33 -0.25 -7.93
N PRO A 214 -15.51 1.08 -7.74
CA PRO A 214 -14.45 2.07 -8.00
C PRO A 214 -13.18 1.83 -7.20
N GLU A 215 -13.25 1.26 -6.01
CA GLU A 215 -12.09 0.88 -5.19
C GLU A 215 -11.19 -0.17 -5.84
N VAL A 216 -11.69 -0.90 -6.86
CA VAL A 216 -10.94 -1.91 -7.58
C VAL A 216 -10.35 -1.36 -8.88
N TYR A 217 -11.08 -0.52 -9.60
CA TYR A 217 -10.66 -0.08 -10.94
C TYR A 217 -10.02 1.30 -11.01
N LEU A 218 -10.15 2.15 -9.98
CA LEU A 218 -9.52 3.46 -9.97
C LEU A 218 -8.03 3.38 -9.65
N CYS A 219 -7.29 4.36 -10.15
CA CYS A 219 -5.86 4.50 -9.88
C CYS A 219 -5.60 4.72 -8.39
N LYS A 220 -4.90 3.78 -7.76
CA LYS A 220 -4.56 3.81 -6.32
C LYS A 220 -3.23 4.47 -6.01
N ALA A 221 -2.32 4.47 -6.96
CA ALA A 221 -0.97 4.95 -6.73
C ALA A 221 -0.43 5.72 -7.94
N LEU A 222 0.27 6.80 -7.65
CA LEU A 222 0.95 7.66 -8.62
C LEU A 222 2.45 7.65 -8.33
N VAL A 223 3.26 7.83 -9.37
CA VAL A 223 4.72 8.00 -9.26
C VAL A 223 5.22 9.00 -10.27
N GLN A 224 6.23 9.80 -9.91
CA GLN A 224 6.89 10.76 -10.82
C GLN A 224 8.26 10.25 -11.22
N ASP A 225 8.56 10.28 -12.52
CA ASP A 225 9.90 9.99 -13.04
C ASP A 225 10.87 11.17 -12.85
N ASN A 226 12.11 11.00 -13.30
CA ASN A 226 13.13 12.06 -13.21
C ASN A 226 12.94 13.19 -14.23
N ALA A 227 12.12 12.98 -15.26
CA ALA A 227 11.76 13.99 -16.25
C ALA A 227 10.52 14.82 -15.85
N GLY A 228 9.85 14.44 -14.76
CA GLY A 228 8.67 15.12 -14.23
C GLY A 228 7.35 14.53 -14.71
N LEU A 229 7.33 13.49 -15.55
CA LEU A 229 6.10 12.82 -15.95
C LEU A 229 5.51 12.03 -14.76
N VAL A 230 4.20 12.09 -14.61
CA VAL A 230 3.48 11.39 -13.54
C VAL A 230 2.76 10.17 -14.12
N TYR A 231 3.09 8.99 -13.61
CA TYR A 231 2.49 7.74 -14.06
C TYR A 231 1.46 7.24 -13.04
N GLY A 232 0.40 6.68 -13.56
CA GLY A 232 -0.63 5.95 -12.83
C GLY A 232 -1.22 4.86 -13.71
N SER A 233 -2.19 4.11 -13.20
CA SER A 233 -2.85 3.05 -13.95
C SER A 233 -4.36 3.03 -13.73
N THR A 234 -5.06 2.40 -14.63
CA THR A 234 -6.49 2.08 -14.49
C THR A 234 -6.70 0.59 -14.74
N ALA A 235 -7.88 0.08 -14.38
CA ALA A 235 -8.27 -1.28 -14.72
C ALA A 235 -8.14 -1.54 -16.24
N GLY A 236 -8.04 -2.81 -16.61
CA GLY A 236 -7.77 -3.24 -17.97
C GLY A 236 -6.31 -3.09 -18.37
N ASN A 237 -5.39 -3.21 -17.42
CA ASN A 237 -3.93 -3.19 -17.62
C ASN A 237 -3.38 -1.91 -18.26
N ARG A 238 -4.05 -0.78 -18.10
CA ARG A 238 -3.66 0.46 -18.77
C ARG A 238 -2.83 1.35 -17.85
N ILE A 239 -1.66 1.77 -18.31
CA ILE A 239 -0.85 2.81 -17.68
C ILE A 239 -1.07 4.13 -18.43
N PHE A 240 -1.24 5.21 -17.69
CA PHE A 240 -1.22 6.57 -18.23
C PHE A 240 0.00 7.34 -17.73
N ALA A 241 0.38 8.36 -18.50
CA ALA A 241 1.37 9.36 -18.12
C ALA A 241 0.74 10.75 -18.26
N PHE A 242 0.82 11.56 -17.20
CA PHE A 242 0.48 12.97 -17.22
C PHE A 242 1.76 13.79 -17.42
N ASP A 243 1.74 14.69 -18.40
CA ASP A 243 2.81 15.65 -18.68
C ASP A 243 2.42 17.01 -18.04
N PRO A 244 3.09 17.45 -16.96
CA PRO A 244 2.76 18.70 -16.28
C PRO A 244 3.03 19.95 -17.14
N VAL A 245 3.96 19.85 -18.09
CA VAL A 245 4.29 20.98 -18.99
C VAL A 245 3.22 21.13 -20.07
N LYS A 246 2.85 20.02 -20.72
CA LYS A 246 1.81 20.00 -21.75
C LYS A 246 0.39 19.98 -21.17
N LYS A 247 0.27 19.70 -19.88
CA LYS A 247 -1.01 19.54 -19.17
C LYS A 247 -1.95 18.51 -19.86
N SER A 248 -1.37 17.39 -20.25
CA SER A 248 -2.08 16.36 -21.00
C SER A 248 -1.80 14.96 -20.45
N ILE A 249 -2.80 14.09 -20.57
CA ILE A 249 -2.74 12.68 -20.19
C ILE A 249 -2.65 11.84 -21.47
N GLN A 250 -1.72 10.89 -21.48
CA GLN A 250 -1.53 9.93 -22.55
C GLN A 250 -1.44 8.51 -21.96
N PHE A 251 -2.11 7.55 -22.59
CA PHE A 251 -1.98 6.15 -22.25
C PHE A 251 -0.77 5.54 -22.96
N LEU A 252 -0.04 4.69 -22.24
CA LEU A 252 1.05 3.92 -22.83
C LEU A 252 0.49 2.81 -23.72
N GLU A 253 1.23 2.48 -24.79
CA GLU A 253 0.86 1.36 -25.67
C GLU A 253 1.13 0.01 -25.01
N THR A 254 2.16 -0.08 -24.17
CA THR A 254 2.52 -1.31 -23.46
C THR A 254 1.60 -1.50 -22.26
N PRO A 255 0.80 -2.59 -22.22
CA PRO A 255 -0.05 -2.89 -21.08
C PRO A 255 0.77 -3.37 -19.87
N LEU A 256 0.13 -3.35 -18.70
CA LEU A 256 0.67 -4.00 -17.51
C LEU A 256 0.78 -5.51 -17.74
N PRO A 257 1.85 -6.15 -17.26
CA PRO A 257 1.91 -7.59 -17.20
C PRO A 257 0.80 -8.16 -16.31
N SER A 258 0.07 -9.13 -16.82
CA SER A 258 -0.99 -9.82 -16.09
C SER A 258 -1.08 -11.28 -16.51
N VAL A 259 -1.71 -12.09 -15.68
CA VAL A 259 -2.11 -13.45 -16.03
C VAL A 259 -3.35 -13.36 -16.92
N TRP A 260 -3.37 -14.18 -17.97
CA TRP A 260 -4.49 -14.30 -18.88
C TRP A 260 -5.83 -14.47 -18.13
N GLY A 261 -6.83 -13.69 -18.52
CA GLY A 261 -8.17 -13.66 -17.92
C GLY A 261 -8.29 -12.80 -16.64
N ARG A 262 -7.20 -12.12 -16.22
CA ARG A 262 -7.21 -11.20 -15.07
C ARG A 262 -6.93 -9.74 -15.44
N GLU A 263 -6.91 -9.44 -16.72
CA GLU A 263 -6.56 -8.12 -17.26
C GLU A 263 -7.48 -7.02 -16.74
N VAL A 264 -8.77 -7.32 -16.55
CA VAL A 264 -9.76 -6.35 -16.08
C VAL A 264 -9.44 -5.83 -14.67
N LEU A 265 -8.82 -6.67 -13.82
CA LEU A 265 -8.38 -6.32 -12.47
C LEU A 265 -6.97 -5.72 -12.43
N GLY A 266 -6.27 -5.71 -13.58
CA GLY A 266 -4.89 -5.25 -13.68
C GLY A 266 -4.78 -3.74 -13.49
N GLN A 267 -4.19 -3.34 -12.37
CA GLN A 267 -3.79 -1.97 -12.07
C GLN A 267 -2.59 -1.96 -11.11
N VAL A 268 -1.91 -0.85 -11.03
CA VAL A 268 -0.80 -0.70 -10.10
C VAL A 268 -1.32 -0.28 -8.73
N GLU A 269 -1.05 -1.09 -7.73
CA GLU A 269 -1.43 -0.82 -6.34
C GLU A 269 -0.32 -0.09 -5.58
N ALA A 270 0.93 -0.33 -5.96
CA ALA A 270 2.09 0.32 -5.36
C ALA A 270 3.18 0.61 -6.40
N TRP A 271 3.87 1.74 -6.22
CA TRP A 271 5.05 2.11 -6.96
C TRP A 271 6.24 2.29 -6.05
N ALA A 272 7.43 1.95 -6.54
CA ALA A 272 8.70 2.33 -5.93
C ALA A 272 9.66 2.84 -7.02
N LYS A 273 10.28 4.01 -6.79
CA LYS A 273 11.27 4.55 -7.70
C LYS A 273 12.67 4.15 -7.26
N ALA A 274 13.40 3.48 -8.13
CA ALA A 274 14.78 3.09 -7.90
C ALA A 274 15.74 4.31 -7.99
N PRO A 275 16.92 4.25 -7.36
CA PRO A 275 17.93 5.30 -7.46
C PRO A 275 18.38 5.63 -8.90
N ASP A 276 18.33 4.67 -9.80
CA ASP A 276 18.64 4.85 -11.23
C ASP A 276 17.51 5.47 -12.06
N GLY A 277 16.34 5.69 -11.44
CA GLY A 277 15.18 6.31 -12.03
C GLY A 277 14.17 5.36 -12.64
N ARG A 278 14.43 4.05 -12.65
CA ARG A 278 13.42 3.04 -13.04
C ARG A 278 12.27 3.00 -12.03
N LEU A 279 11.08 2.66 -12.51
CA LEU A 279 9.86 2.61 -11.71
C LEU A 279 9.40 1.16 -11.57
N TYR A 280 9.40 0.65 -10.36
CA TYR A 280 8.89 -0.67 -10.04
C TYR A 280 7.44 -0.58 -9.62
N GLY A 281 6.59 -1.44 -10.19
CA GLY A 281 5.16 -1.44 -9.90
C GLY A 281 4.64 -2.83 -9.54
N GLY A 282 3.72 -2.87 -8.58
CA GLY A 282 3.03 -4.09 -8.16
C GLY A 282 1.61 -4.15 -8.73
N ASN A 283 1.26 -5.24 -9.41
CA ASN A 283 -0.07 -5.45 -9.97
C ASN A 283 -1.04 -5.94 -8.89
N ALA A 284 -2.17 -5.24 -8.74
CA ALA A 284 -3.24 -5.58 -7.81
C ALA A 284 -3.99 -6.87 -8.21
N GLY A 285 -4.20 -7.09 -9.50
CA GLY A 285 -5.07 -8.17 -9.99
C GLY A 285 -4.49 -9.56 -9.81
N ASP A 286 -3.17 -9.71 -9.96
CA ASP A 286 -2.53 -11.02 -9.93
C ASP A 286 -1.20 -11.09 -9.17
N GLY A 287 -0.73 -9.97 -8.61
CA GLY A 287 0.47 -9.91 -7.78
C GLY A 287 1.79 -9.99 -8.55
N GLN A 288 1.82 -9.63 -9.84
CA GLN A 288 3.06 -9.54 -10.59
C GLN A 288 3.84 -8.27 -10.26
N LEU A 289 5.15 -8.39 -10.13
CA LEU A 289 6.09 -7.28 -10.09
C LEU A 289 6.58 -6.99 -11.51
N PHE A 290 6.66 -5.73 -11.86
CA PHE A 290 7.23 -5.28 -13.13
C PHE A 290 8.12 -4.05 -12.92
N VAL A 291 8.94 -3.75 -13.91
CA VAL A 291 9.71 -2.50 -13.98
C VAL A 291 9.41 -1.77 -15.27
N LEU A 292 9.12 -0.47 -15.14
CA LEU A 292 8.97 0.48 -16.23
C LEU A 292 10.25 1.31 -16.34
N ASP A 293 10.84 1.33 -17.53
CA ASP A 293 11.88 2.28 -17.89
C ASP A 293 11.22 3.55 -18.45
N PRO A 294 11.26 4.69 -17.76
CA PRO A 294 10.59 5.90 -18.22
C PRO A 294 11.18 6.48 -19.51
N LYS A 295 12.45 6.21 -19.80
CA LYS A 295 13.13 6.73 -21.00
C LYS A 295 12.64 6.04 -22.27
N THR A 296 12.49 4.72 -22.20
CA THR A 296 12.05 3.90 -23.34
C THR A 296 10.57 3.61 -23.34
N LYS A 297 9.87 3.89 -22.21
CA LYS A 297 8.47 3.54 -21.93
C LYS A 297 8.20 2.03 -22.04
N LYS A 298 9.23 1.22 -21.92
CA LYS A 298 9.13 -0.25 -21.95
C LYS A 298 8.88 -0.80 -20.56
N ILE A 299 8.05 -1.82 -20.49
CA ILE A 299 7.73 -2.56 -19.28
C ILE A 299 8.35 -3.95 -19.40
N LYS A 300 9.07 -4.36 -18.35
CA LYS A 300 9.60 -5.73 -18.20
C LYS A 300 8.86 -6.38 -17.03
N ASN A 301 8.22 -7.52 -17.31
CA ASN A 301 7.67 -8.37 -16.26
C ASN A 301 8.81 -9.06 -15.51
N LEU A 302 8.81 -8.95 -14.19
CA LEU A 302 9.77 -9.59 -13.31
C LEU A 302 9.24 -10.90 -12.72
N GLY A 303 7.91 -11.15 -12.85
CA GLY A 303 7.25 -12.33 -12.33
C GLY A 303 6.54 -12.05 -11.00
N LYS A 304 6.23 -13.13 -10.29
CA LYS A 304 5.51 -13.10 -9.01
C LYS A 304 6.42 -13.52 -7.86
N PRO A 305 6.42 -12.79 -6.74
CA PRO A 305 7.18 -13.19 -5.56
C PRO A 305 6.65 -14.51 -4.96
N MET A 306 5.34 -14.72 -5.04
CA MET A 306 4.64 -15.90 -4.55
C MET A 306 3.29 -16.05 -5.25
N MET A 307 2.60 -17.19 -5.01
CA MET A 307 1.31 -17.51 -5.64
C MET A 307 0.13 -16.78 -4.97
N MET A 308 0.30 -15.52 -4.61
CA MET A 308 -0.75 -14.66 -4.06
C MET A 308 -1.12 -13.55 -5.05
N ALA A 309 -2.37 -13.11 -5.02
CA ALA A 309 -2.79 -11.90 -5.70
C ALA A 309 -2.35 -10.67 -4.89
N ARG A 310 -2.31 -9.51 -5.52
CA ARG A 310 -1.99 -8.18 -5.00
C ARG A 310 -0.54 -8.04 -4.53
N LEU A 311 0.09 -7.01 -5.04
CA LEU A 311 1.28 -6.41 -4.45
C LEU A 311 0.88 -5.05 -3.89
N GLN A 312 0.63 -4.99 -2.57
CA GLN A 312 -0.03 -3.86 -1.93
C GLN A 312 0.92 -2.71 -1.62
N ALA A 313 2.19 -3.00 -1.40
CA ALA A 313 3.17 -1.98 -1.03
C ALA A 313 4.57 -2.37 -1.52
N LEU A 314 5.37 -1.36 -1.85
CA LEU A 314 6.75 -1.49 -2.32
C LEU A 314 7.60 -0.36 -1.72
N ALA A 315 8.80 -0.68 -1.23
CA ALA A 315 9.77 0.30 -0.74
C ALA A 315 11.21 -0.22 -0.89
N PHE A 316 12.15 0.65 -1.27
CA PHE A 316 13.57 0.30 -1.30
C PHE A 316 14.21 0.40 0.08
N GLY A 317 14.98 -0.60 0.46
CA GLY A 317 15.86 -0.58 1.62
C GLY A 317 17.24 0.03 1.26
N ARG A 318 18.00 0.39 2.31
CA ARG A 318 19.37 0.88 2.14
C ARG A 318 20.33 -0.16 1.56
N ASP A 319 19.99 -1.44 1.69
CA ASP A 319 20.71 -2.57 1.09
C ASP A 319 20.48 -2.70 -0.42
N GLY A 320 19.71 -1.79 -1.02
CA GLY A 320 19.38 -1.76 -2.44
C GLY A 320 18.31 -2.74 -2.87
N LYS A 321 17.77 -3.55 -1.96
CA LYS A 321 16.68 -4.48 -2.25
C LYS A 321 15.33 -3.79 -2.25
N LEU A 322 14.44 -4.25 -3.09
CA LEU A 322 13.04 -3.81 -3.14
C LEU A 322 12.19 -4.72 -2.25
N TYR A 323 11.78 -4.20 -1.10
CA TYR A 323 10.85 -4.87 -0.20
C TYR A 323 9.40 -4.66 -0.66
N GLY A 324 8.53 -5.65 -0.41
CA GLY A 324 7.13 -5.54 -0.76
C GLY A 324 6.23 -6.45 0.06
N LEU A 325 4.94 -6.09 0.08
CA LEU A 325 3.88 -6.88 0.69
C LEU A 325 3.02 -7.51 -0.39
N ALA A 326 2.87 -8.83 -0.34
CA ALA A 326 2.01 -9.60 -1.22
C ALA A 326 0.88 -10.29 -0.44
N GLY A 327 -0.29 -10.46 -1.06
CA GLY A 327 -1.45 -11.06 -0.43
C GLY A 327 -2.34 -10.04 0.28
N GLY A 328 -2.89 -10.40 1.41
CA GLY A 328 -3.85 -9.58 2.18
C GLY A 328 -5.23 -10.18 2.24
N ALA A 329 -6.23 -9.39 2.64
CA ALA A 329 -7.60 -9.86 2.85
C ALA A 329 -8.30 -10.31 1.54
N PRO A 330 -9.00 -11.48 1.50
CA PRO A 330 -8.95 -12.50 2.52
C PRO A 330 -7.68 -13.34 2.39
N GLY A 331 -6.92 -13.49 3.47
CA GLY A 331 -5.69 -14.28 3.50
C GLY A 331 -4.57 -13.59 4.26
N TYR A 332 -3.39 -14.17 4.17
CA TYR A 332 -2.22 -13.65 4.88
C TYR A 332 -1.39 -12.76 3.98
N SER A 333 -0.77 -11.73 4.56
CA SER A 333 0.25 -10.94 3.90
C SER A 333 1.62 -11.58 4.09
N HIS A 334 2.39 -11.65 3.02
CA HIS A 334 3.79 -12.03 3.06
C HIS A 334 4.67 -10.82 2.77
N LEU A 335 5.71 -10.66 3.56
CA LEU A 335 6.82 -9.80 3.24
C LEU A 335 7.78 -10.56 2.31
N PHE A 336 8.22 -9.91 1.25
CA PHE A 336 9.25 -10.42 0.35
C PHE A 336 10.27 -9.31 0.04
N TYR A 337 11.39 -9.67 -0.53
CA TYR A 337 12.23 -8.70 -1.25
C TYR A 337 12.57 -9.21 -2.65
N TYR A 338 12.88 -8.26 -3.53
CA TYR A 338 13.44 -8.51 -4.85
C TYR A 338 14.85 -7.93 -4.91
N ASP A 339 15.82 -8.79 -5.26
CA ASP A 339 17.22 -8.43 -5.46
C ASP A 339 17.59 -8.69 -6.92
N GLU A 340 17.74 -7.61 -7.70
CA GLU A 340 18.02 -7.71 -9.13
C GLU A 340 19.41 -8.32 -9.41
N ASN A 341 20.37 -8.10 -8.50
CA ASN A 341 21.76 -8.55 -8.65
C ASN A 341 22.05 -9.88 -7.94
N GLY A 342 21.05 -10.44 -7.28
CA GLY A 342 21.19 -11.61 -6.45
C GLY A 342 20.20 -12.74 -6.78
N ALA A 343 19.48 -13.19 -5.77
CA ALA A 343 18.57 -14.33 -5.85
C ALA A 343 17.24 -14.06 -6.58
N GLY A 344 16.99 -12.82 -7.03
CA GLY A 344 15.68 -12.43 -7.53
C GLY A 344 14.69 -12.27 -6.39
N PHE A 345 13.55 -12.98 -6.44
CA PHE A 345 12.56 -12.98 -5.36
C PHE A 345 12.97 -13.86 -4.19
N VAL A 346 12.81 -13.31 -2.99
CA VAL A 346 12.93 -14.06 -1.73
C VAL A 346 11.67 -13.81 -0.90
N ASP A 347 10.88 -14.85 -0.69
CA ASP A 347 9.73 -14.83 0.23
C ASP A 347 10.26 -14.95 1.66
N LEU A 348 9.99 -13.93 2.48
CA LEU A 348 10.34 -13.90 3.89
C LEU A 348 9.23 -14.50 4.77
N GLY A 349 8.01 -14.62 4.24
CA GLY A 349 6.85 -15.12 4.96
C GLY A 349 6.08 -14.06 5.74
N ASN A 350 5.31 -14.49 6.74
CA ASN A 350 4.58 -13.58 7.62
C ASN A 350 5.53 -12.89 8.61
N PRO A 351 5.44 -11.59 8.79
CA PRO A 351 6.13 -10.91 9.90
C PRO A 351 5.61 -11.39 11.27
N GLU A 352 6.53 -11.74 12.16
CA GLU A 352 6.25 -12.09 13.55
C GLU A 352 7.19 -11.32 14.47
N PHE A 353 6.70 -10.27 15.11
CA PHE A 353 7.50 -9.32 15.88
C PHE A 353 7.06 -9.26 17.33
N LYS A 354 8.00 -9.02 18.23
CA LYS A 354 7.71 -8.85 19.65
C LYS A 354 7.05 -7.50 19.90
N MET A 355 5.89 -7.52 20.55
CA MET A 355 5.20 -6.34 21.02
C MET A 355 5.98 -5.68 22.16
N VAL A 356 6.34 -4.40 22.01
CA VAL A 356 7.16 -3.66 22.97
C VAL A 356 6.45 -2.47 23.60
N ALA A 357 5.38 -1.97 22.97
CA ALA A 357 4.64 -0.84 23.53
C ALA A 357 3.84 -1.24 24.78
N PRO A 358 3.60 -0.29 25.71
CA PRO A 358 2.71 -0.54 26.84
C PRO A 358 1.30 -0.87 26.30
N GLY A 359 0.74 -1.95 26.81
CA GLY A 359 -0.55 -2.45 26.40
C GLY A 359 -0.79 -3.85 26.93
N ILE A 360 -1.98 -4.41 26.67
CA ILE A 360 -2.36 -5.75 27.11
C ILE A 360 -1.45 -6.82 26.50
N GLU A 361 -0.92 -6.54 25.31
CA GLU A 361 -0.18 -7.50 24.50
C GLU A 361 1.33 -7.33 24.57
N GLN A 362 1.81 -6.50 25.50
CA GLN A 362 3.25 -6.32 25.69
C GLN A 362 3.98 -7.63 25.96
N GLY A 363 5.04 -7.88 25.20
CA GLY A 363 5.87 -9.09 25.32
C GLY A 363 5.39 -10.28 24.50
N ILE A 364 4.20 -10.22 23.90
CA ILE A 364 3.66 -11.25 23.01
C ILE A 364 4.36 -11.15 21.64
N LEU A 365 4.54 -12.30 20.97
CA LEU A 365 4.89 -12.34 19.56
C LEU A 365 3.63 -12.05 18.74
N TRP A 366 3.62 -10.92 18.06
CA TRP A 366 2.51 -10.52 17.19
C TRP A 366 2.79 -10.92 15.75
N ARG A 367 1.78 -11.48 15.09
CA ARG A 367 1.84 -11.88 13.68
C ARG A 367 1.08 -10.90 12.83
N GLY A 368 1.76 -10.31 11.85
CA GLY A 368 1.13 -9.43 10.86
C GLY A 368 0.40 -10.23 9.79
N PHE A 369 -0.84 -10.63 10.05
CA PHE A 369 -1.62 -11.42 9.10
C PHE A 369 -2.14 -10.59 7.91
N GLN A 370 -2.60 -9.38 8.17
CA GLN A 370 -3.14 -8.48 7.14
C GLN A 370 -2.39 -7.14 7.19
N LEU A 371 -1.28 -7.09 6.49
CA LEU A 371 -0.50 -5.87 6.32
C LEU A 371 -0.90 -5.18 5.03
N SER A 372 -1.18 -3.89 5.08
CA SER A 372 -1.63 -3.11 3.92
C SER A 372 -0.66 -2.01 3.50
N THR A 373 0.20 -1.56 4.41
CA THR A 373 1.11 -0.45 4.15
C THR A 373 2.55 -0.81 4.49
N LEU A 374 3.48 -0.29 3.70
CA LEU A 374 4.92 -0.39 3.90
C LEU A 374 5.55 0.95 3.56
N ALA A 375 6.36 1.47 4.43
CA ALA A 375 7.17 2.66 4.21
C ALA A 375 8.60 2.45 4.67
N ALA A 376 9.57 2.97 3.90
CA ALA A 376 10.95 3.03 4.32
C ALA A 376 11.26 4.39 4.98
N SER A 377 12.19 4.42 5.95
CA SER A 377 12.82 5.66 6.37
C SER A 377 13.59 6.29 5.20
N ALA A 378 13.81 7.61 5.24
CA ALA A 378 14.45 8.33 4.12
C ALA A 378 15.87 7.81 3.80
N ASP A 379 16.56 7.27 4.80
CA ASP A 379 17.88 6.62 4.67
C ASP A 379 17.77 5.10 4.36
N GLY A 380 16.56 4.57 4.23
CA GLY A 380 16.28 3.15 3.98
C GLY A 380 16.66 2.22 5.15
N LYS A 381 17.02 2.76 6.32
CA LYS A 381 17.48 1.98 7.49
C LYS A 381 16.35 1.20 8.14
N TYR A 382 15.16 1.73 8.18
CA TYR A 382 14.00 1.09 8.77
C TYR A 382 12.91 0.86 7.74
N MET A 383 12.29 -0.32 7.81
CA MET A 383 11.01 -0.62 7.18
C MET A 383 9.92 -0.60 8.25
N VAL A 384 8.83 0.05 7.92
CA VAL A 384 7.67 0.24 8.79
C VAL A 384 6.44 -0.28 8.06
N MET A 385 5.73 -1.21 8.69
CA MET A 385 4.51 -1.82 8.14
C MET A 385 3.32 -1.50 9.05
N GLY A 386 2.17 -1.29 8.44
CA GLY A 386 0.91 -1.05 9.13
C GLY A 386 -0.09 -2.17 8.86
N GLU A 387 -0.79 -2.56 9.91
CA GLU A 387 -1.76 -3.65 9.87
C GLU A 387 -3.16 -3.15 9.47
N ASP A 388 -3.85 -3.95 8.66
CA ASP A 388 -5.23 -3.73 8.21
C ASP A 388 -6.22 -4.61 9.01
N GLU A 389 -6.03 -4.68 10.32
CA GLU A 389 -6.88 -5.47 11.22
C GLU A 389 -7.38 -4.67 12.42
N ALA A 390 -8.17 -5.35 13.27
CA ALA A 390 -8.90 -4.74 14.37
C ALA A 390 -8.01 -4.07 15.44
N LEU A 391 -6.78 -4.48 15.60
CA LEU A 391 -5.88 -4.00 16.65
C LEU A 391 -4.67 -3.21 16.12
N SER A 392 -4.76 -2.67 14.94
CA SER A 392 -3.78 -1.76 14.31
C SER A 392 -2.37 -1.80 14.91
N GLN A 393 -1.55 -2.74 14.42
CA GLN A 393 -0.17 -2.87 14.87
C GLN A 393 0.77 -2.18 13.88
N LEU A 394 1.74 -1.46 14.43
CA LEU A 394 2.84 -0.90 13.68
C LEU A 394 4.06 -1.79 13.86
N MET A 395 4.52 -2.42 12.79
CA MET A 395 5.64 -3.37 12.79
C MET A 395 6.88 -2.72 12.17
N ILE A 396 8.01 -2.76 12.88
CA ILE A 396 9.22 -2.04 12.47
C ILE A 396 10.41 -2.99 12.53
N PHE A 397 11.21 -3.00 11.47
CA PHE A 397 12.47 -3.74 11.45
C PHE A 397 13.60 -2.93 10.79
N PRO A 398 14.85 -3.08 11.26
CA PRO A 398 16.00 -2.49 10.61
C PRO A 398 16.38 -3.27 9.35
N VAL A 399 16.84 -2.56 8.33
CA VAL A 399 17.48 -3.10 7.14
C VAL A 399 18.99 -2.99 7.34
N GLU A 400 19.69 -4.12 7.30
CA GLU A 400 21.15 -4.20 7.51
C GLU A 400 21.96 -3.80 6.28
#